data_767b8049344c65f7bb5bad879015c7c4
#
_entry.id   767b8049344c65f7bb5bad879015c7c4
#
_cell.length_a   1.000
_cell.length_b   1.000
_cell.length_c   1.000
_cell.angle_alpha   90.00
_cell.angle_beta   90.00
_cell.angle_gamma   90.00
#
_symmetry.space_group_name_H-M   'P 1'
#
loop_
_entity.id
_entity.type
_entity.pdbx_description
1 polymer ?
#
loop_
_entity_poly.entity_id
_entity_poly.type
_entity_poly.pdbx_seq_one_letter_code
_entity_poly.pdbx_strand_id
1 'polypeptide(L)'
;SAAVEGGSTLFGLKYFDQDLYLTQSSQLYLEILIYSLQNVYCIAPSFRAEKSRTIRHLTEYWHIEAEWPFADMNDLINFEEGLMTHVCQTIAQKCVTEFKELGADIEKLKAVKPPFPRITYKEAIDWLKQKNPSLTWGSDLGYEDEKVLAEKFNKPFFVYDYPTAIKAFYCKTYTDHPEIAMSADMMVPRIGEISTGGA
;
A
#
# COMPACT_ATOMS: atom_id res chain seq x y z
N SER A 1 -6.39 6.75 18.51
CA SER A 1 -4.94 6.86 18.48
C SER A 1 -4.49 7.54 17.18
N ALA A 2 -3.51 8.42 17.27
CA ALA A 2 -2.95 9.06 16.09
C ALA A 2 -1.84 8.20 15.44
N ALA A 3 -1.18 7.36 16.23
CA ALA A 3 -0.09 6.49 15.78
C ALA A 3 -0.61 5.11 15.42
N VAL A 4 -0.35 4.68 14.19
CA VAL A 4 -0.69 3.35 13.66
C VAL A 4 0.59 2.60 13.28
N GLU A 5 1.52 3.26 12.60
CA GLU A 5 2.74 2.65 12.05
C GLU A 5 4.02 3.24 12.69
N GLY A 6 4.00 3.42 14.01
CA GLY A 6 5.15 3.95 14.75
C GLY A 6 5.07 5.46 15.04
N GLY A 7 5.60 5.85 16.19
CA GLY A 7 5.52 7.22 16.69
C GLY A 7 6.52 8.21 16.07
N SER A 8 7.52 7.73 15.33
CA SER A 8 8.63 8.57 14.82
C SER A 8 8.22 9.55 13.72
N THR A 9 7.11 9.28 13.03
CA THR A 9 6.57 10.11 11.94
C THR A 9 5.30 10.86 12.32
N LEU A 10 4.98 10.95 13.60
CA LEU A 10 3.84 11.71 14.11
C LEU A 10 4.06 13.21 13.98
N PHE A 11 3.05 13.91 13.45
CA PHE A 11 2.95 15.36 13.57
C PHE A 11 2.46 15.75 14.95
N GLY A 12 3.37 16.24 15.80
CA GLY A 12 3.05 16.80 17.11
C GLY A 12 2.72 18.28 17.04
N LEU A 13 1.74 18.71 17.82
CA LEU A 13 1.41 20.12 18.04
C LEU A 13 1.04 20.34 19.51
N LYS A 14 1.22 21.56 19.98
CA LYS A 14 0.77 21.97 21.30
C LYS A 14 -0.60 22.64 21.20
N TYR A 15 -1.53 22.19 22.04
CA TYR A 15 -2.82 22.81 22.23
C TYR A 15 -2.96 23.13 23.71
N PHE A 16 -2.71 24.40 24.05
CA PHE A 16 -2.51 24.85 25.42
C PHE A 16 -1.39 24.06 26.14
N ASP A 17 -1.70 23.34 27.18
CA ASP A 17 -0.79 22.50 27.98
C ASP A 17 -0.76 21.02 27.52
N GLN A 18 -1.53 20.67 26.47
CA GLN A 18 -1.64 19.31 25.97
C GLN A 18 -0.85 19.09 24.69
N ASP A 19 -0.25 17.91 24.56
CA ASP A 19 0.30 17.43 23.30
C ASP A 19 -0.79 16.78 22.47
N LEU A 20 -0.98 17.26 21.25
CA LEU A 20 -1.87 16.67 20.25
C LEU A 20 -1.04 16.17 19.07
N TYR A 21 -1.65 15.27 18.31
CA TYR A 21 -1.04 14.69 17.12
C TYR A 21 -2.05 14.61 15.99
N LEU A 22 -1.63 14.96 14.78
CA LEU A 22 -2.41 14.72 13.58
C LEU A 22 -2.43 13.21 13.29
N THR A 23 -3.52 12.72 12.75
CA THR A 23 -3.68 11.29 12.51
C THR A 23 -2.83 10.80 11.34
N GLN A 24 -2.25 9.61 11.46
CA GLN A 24 -1.53 8.93 10.38
C GLN A 24 -2.45 8.02 9.54
N SER A 25 -3.56 7.55 10.12
CA SER A 25 -4.48 6.58 9.52
C SER A 25 -5.75 6.49 10.35
N SER A 26 -6.83 6.08 9.72
CA SER A 26 -8.10 5.77 10.38
C SER A 26 -8.24 4.30 10.74
N GLN A 27 -7.27 3.45 10.39
CA GLN A 27 -7.33 2.00 10.47
C GLN A 27 -7.88 1.49 11.81
N LEU A 28 -7.26 1.88 12.94
CA LEU A 28 -7.66 1.37 14.26
C LEU A 28 -9.10 1.74 14.66
N TYR A 29 -9.64 2.83 14.11
CA TYR A 29 -11.05 3.17 14.28
C TYR A 29 -11.95 2.33 13.38
N LEU A 30 -11.55 2.08 12.15
CA LEU A 30 -12.26 1.21 11.22
C LEU A 30 -12.29 -0.23 11.75
N GLU A 31 -11.20 -0.75 12.29
CA GLU A 31 -11.14 -2.07 12.94
C GLU A 31 -12.15 -2.21 14.11
N ILE A 32 -12.40 -1.14 14.85
CA ILE A 32 -13.45 -1.14 15.90
C ILE A 32 -14.84 -1.16 15.24
N LEU A 33 -15.02 -0.40 14.16
CA LEU A 33 -16.31 -0.27 13.50
C LEU A 33 -16.79 -1.53 12.79
N ILE A 34 -15.87 -2.41 12.32
CA ILE A 34 -16.26 -3.67 11.67
C ILE A 34 -17.09 -4.59 12.59
N TYR A 35 -16.93 -4.48 13.91
CA TYR A 35 -17.75 -5.27 14.87
C TYR A 35 -19.24 -4.95 14.80
N SER A 36 -19.62 -3.77 14.32
CA SER A 36 -21.01 -3.33 14.25
C SER A 36 -21.49 -3.09 12.82
N LEU A 37 -20.61 -2.61 11.94
CA LEU A 37 -20.96 -2.19 10.58
C LEU A 37 -20.50 -3.18 9.52
N GLN A 38 -19.71 -4.18 9.88
CA GLN A 38 -19.09 -5.14 8.98
C GLN A 38 -18.09 -4.44 8.02
N ASN A 39 -18.40 -4.34 6.74
CA ASN A 39 -17.50 -3.71 5.78
C ASN A 39 -17.58 -2.19 5.91
N VAL A 40 -16.43 -1.58 6.17
CA VAL A 40 -16.31 -0.13 6.35
C VAL A 40 -15.19 0.41 5.49
N TYR A 41 -15.30 1.67 5.10
CA TYR A 41 -14.22 2.41 4.47
C TYR A 41 -14.29 3.88 4.85
N CYS A 42 -13.18 4.58 4.70
CA CYS A 42 -13.16 6.03 4.75
C CYS A 42 -12.21 6.60 3.69
N ILE A 43 -12.42 7.87 3.38
CA ILE A 43 -11.49 8.68 2.60
C ILE A 43 -11.25 9.93 3.44
N ALA A 44 -10.07 10.03 4.03
CA ALA A 44 -9.74 11.06 5.01
C ALA A 44 -8.29 11.54 4.84
N PRO A 45 -7.96 12.77 5.26
CA PRO A 45 -6.58 13.22 5.27
C PRO A 45 -5.76 12.46 6.31
N SER A 46 -4.56 12.06 5.91
CA SER A 46 -3.54 11.44 6.75
C SER A 46 -2.27 12.28 6.73
N PHE A 47 -1.54 12.29 7.85
CA PHE A 47 -0.39 13.16 8.05
C PHE A 47 0.82 12.32 8.50
N ARG A 48 1.94 12.47 7.79
CA ARG A 48 3.21 11.80 8.14
C ARG A 48 4.36 12.79 8.12
N ALA A 49 5.03 12.96 9.27
CA ALA A 49 6.19 13.83 9.41
C ALA A 49 7.47 13.11 8.97
N GLU A 50 7.46 12.55 7.77
CA GLU A 50 8.60 11.84 7.21
C GLU A 50 9.62 12.79 6.62
N LYS A 51 10.91 12.51 6.84
CA LYS A 51 12.02 13.27 6.24
C LYS A 51 12.36 12.80 4.83
N SER A 52 11.66 11.83 4.30
CA SER A 52 11.87 11.30 2.96
C SER A 52 11.51 12.31 1.88
N ARG A 53 12.33 12.38 0.82
CA ARG A 53 12.14 13.29 -0.32
C ARG A 53 11.97 12.52 -1.62
N THR A 54 11.12 11.50 -1.62
CA THR A 54 10.77 10.79 -2.85
C THR A 54 9.53 11.42 -3.50
N ILE A 55 9.26 11.07 -4.75
CA ILE A 55 8.12 11.60 -5.52
C ILE A 55 6.74 11.16 -4.96
N ARG A 56 6.71 10.15 -4.10
CA ARG A 56 5.47 9.60 -3.53
C ARG A 56 5.24 9.96 -2.06
N HIS A 57 6.22 10.56 -1.36
CA HIS A 57 6.06 10.94 0.05
C HIS A 57 5.53 12.36 0.16
N LEU A 58 4.29 12.47 0.59
CA LEU A 58 3.64 13.72 0.93
C LEU A 58 3.44 13.78 2.45
N THR A 59 3.56 14.97 2.99
CA THR A 59 3.31 15.26 4.41
C THR A 59 1.84 15.12 4.78
N GLU A 60 0.95 15.49 3.86
CA GLU A 60 -0.50 15.34 3.93
C GLU A 60 -1.00 14.75 2.62
N TYR A 61 -1.88 13.76 2.71
CA TYR A 61 -2.53 13.14 1.56
C TYR A 61 -3.91 12.60 1.93
N TRP A 62 -4.76 12.43 0.93
CA TRP A 62 -6.02 11.73 1.09
C TRP A 62 -5.79 10.23 1.09
N HIS A 63 -6.12 9.59 2.21
CA HIS A 63 -5.95 8.15 2.39
C HIS A 63 -7.30 7.46 2.15
N ILE A 64 -7.30 6.41 1.34
CA ILE A 64 -8.43 5.51 1.15
C ILE A 64 -8.13 4.27 1.96
N GLU A 65 -8.97 4.00 2.95
CA GLU A 65 -8.79 2.88 3.88
C GLU A 65 -10.08 2.09 3.95
N ALA A 66 -9.98 0.76 3.97
CA ALA A 66 -11.12 -0.14 4.07
C ALA A 66 -10.79 -1.32 4.98
N GLU A 67 -11.76 -1.70 5.80
CA GLU A 67 -11.67 -2.84 6.72
C GLU A 67 -12.93 -3.69 6.61
N TRP A 68 -12.76 -5.01 6.63
CA TRP A 68 -13.88 -5.95 6.66
C TRP A 68 -13.50 -7.25 7.39
N PRO A 69 -14.45 -7.85 8.15
CA PRO A 69 -14.18 -9.05 8.91
C PRO A 69 -14.16 -10.30 8.02
N PHE A 70 -13.47 -11.34 8.49
CA PHE A 70 -13.44 -12.68 7.89
C PHE A 70 -12.84 -12.77 6.48
N ALA A 71 -12.14 -11.72 6.04
CA ALA A 71 -11.42 -11.74 4.78
C ALA A 71 -10.08 -12.50 4.90
N ASP A 72 -9.69 -13.15 3.82
CA ASP A 72 -8.36 -13.73 3.68
C ASP A 72 -7.50 -12.94 2.68
N MET A 73 -6.26 -13.40 2.48
CA MET A 73 -5.32 -12.76 1.55
C MET A 73 -5.82 -12.72 0.10
N ASN A 74 -6.61 -13.72 -0.33
CA ASN A 74 -7.17 -13.71 -1.68
C ASN A 74 -8.28 -12.68 -1.81
N ASP A 75 -9.10 -12.52 -0.77
CA ASP A 75 -10.15 -11.50 -0.71
C ASP A 75 -9.54 -10.11 -0.80
N LEU A 76 -8.47 -9.84 -0.02
CA LEU A 76 -7.73 -8.59 -0.07
C LEU A 76 -7.19 -8.28 -1.47
N ILE A 77 -6.42 -9.21 -2.03
CA ILE A 77 -5.79 -9.03 -3.35
C ILE A 77 -6.84 -8.85 -4.45
N ASN A 78 -7.93 -9.61 -4.41
CA ASN A 78 -9.02 -9.49 -5.39
C ASN A 78 -9.76 -8.15 -5.26
N PHE A 79 -9.95 -7.67 -4.03
CA PHE A 79 -10.56 -6.35 -3.78
C PHE A 79 -9.69 -5.22 -4.33
N GLU A 80 -8.41 -5.20 -4.01
CA GLU A 80 -7.46 -4.18 -4.49
C GLU A 80 -7.32 -4.22 -6.02
N GLU A 81 -7.23 -5.41 -6.62
CA GLU A 81 -7.21 -5.60 -8.07
C GLU A 81 -8.47 -5.03 -8.72
N GLY A 82 -9.63 -5.31 -8.13
CA GLY A 82 -10.92 -4.77 -8.58
C GLY A 82 -10.99 -3.26 -8.47
N LEU A 83 -10.58 -2.71 -7.33
CA LEU A 83 -10.57 -1.27 -7.09
C LEU A 83 -9.67 -0.53 -8.08
N MET A 84 -8.42 -0.99 -8.24
CA MET A 84 -7.46 -0.39 -9.18
C MET A 84 -8.00 -0.44 -10.61
N THR A 85 -8.51 -1.58 -11.02
CA THR A 85 -9.11 -1.75 -12.35
C THR A 85 -10.29 -0.79 -12.55
N HIS A 86 -11.19 -0.72 -11.58
CA HIS A 86 -12.37 0.17 -11.63
C HIS A 86 -11.97 1.63 -11.77
N VAL A 87 -11.04 2.10 -10.94
CA VAL A 87 -10.55 3.48 -10.98
C VAL A 87 -9.91 3.80 -12.33
N CYS A 88 -8.97 2.97 -12.78
CA CYS A 88 -8.29 3.18 -14.07
C CYS A 88 -9.25 3.20 -15.25
N GLN A 89 -10.18 2.24 -15.32
CA GLN A 89 -11.15 2.16 -16.41
C GLN A 89 -12.15 3.33 -16.37
N THR A 90 -12.59 3.73 -15.18
CA THR A 90 -13.51 4.87 -15.01
C THR A 90 -12.88 6.18 -15.44
N ILE A 91 -11.65 6.44 -15.02
CA ILE A 91 -10.89 7.63 -15.43
C ILE A 91 -10.64 7.61 -16.94
N ALA A 92 -10.24 6.48 -17.49
CA ALA A 92 -10.01 6.35 -18.94
C ALA A 92 -11.26 6.60 -19.78
N GLN A 93 -12.46 6.38 -19.23
CA GLN A 93 -13.73 6.66 -19.92
C GLN A 93 -14.20 8.10 -19.72
N LYS A 94 -14.05 8.66 -18.52
CA LYS A 94 -14.68 9.93 -18.14
C LYS A 94 -13.78 11.16 -18.30
N CYS A 95 -12.45 10.98 -18.26
CA CYS A 95 -11.49 12.08 -18.23
C CYS A 95 -10.65 12.18 -19.51
N VAL A 96 -11.23 11.89 -20.68
CA VAL A 96 -10.52 11.89 -21.97
C VAL A 96 -9.98 13.28 -22.33
N THR A 97 -10.76 14.32 -22.04
CA THR A 97 -10.38 15.72 -22.33
C THR A 97 -9.21 16.15 -21.47
N GLU A 98 -9.25 15.85 -20.18
CA GLU A 98 -8.21 16.18 -19.21
C GLU A 98 -6.88 15.47 -19.55
N PHE A 99 -6.96 14.21 -19.96
CA PHE A 99 -5.77 13.46 -20.42
C PHE A 99 -5.13 14.09 -21.66
N LYS A 100 -5.96 14.55 -22.60
CA LYS A 100 -5.48 15.25 -23.80
C LYS A 100 -4.81 16.57 -23.46
N GLU A 101 -5.40 17.35 -22.57
CA GLU A 101 -4.84 18.64 -22.13
C GLU A 101 -3.52 18.47 -21.38
N LEU A 102 -3.41 17.43 -20.56
CA LEU A 102 -2.17 17.08 -19.83
C LEU A 102 -1.11 16.39 -20.71
N GLY A 103 -1.42 16.03 -21.95
CA GLY A 103 -0.53 15.25 -22.81
C GLY A 103 -0.22 13.86 -22.26
N ALA A 104 -1.11 13.30 -21.42
CA ALA A 104 -0.93 12.02 -20.78
C ALA A 104 -1.50 10.86 -21.63
N ASP A 105 -0.89 9.69 -21.48
CA ASP A 105 -1.24 8.49 -22.25
C ASP A 105 -2.38 7.70 -21.59
N ILE A 106 -3.59 7.93 -22.05
CA ILE A 106 -4.79 7.27 -21.55
C ILE A 106 -4.81 5.74 -21.83
N GLU A 107 -4.09 5.27 -22.85
CA GLU A 107 -4.08 3.85 -23.21
C GLU A 107 -3.40 3.01 -22.10
N LYS A 108 -2.47 3.60 -21.35
CA LYS A 108 -1.89 2.95 -20.18
C LYS A 108 -2.93 2.62 -19.11
N LEU A 109 -3.89 3.50 -18.87
CA LEU A 109 -4.99 3.22 -17.93
C LEU A 109 -5.95 2.16 -18.49
N LYS A 110 -6.26 2.23 -19.78
CA LYS A 110 -7.10 1.22 -20.43
C LYS A 110 -6.47 -0.18 -20.42
N ALA A 111 -5.15 -0.25 -20.38
CA ALA A 111 -4.41 -1.52 -20.30
C ALA A 111 -4.41 -2.15 -18.90
N VAL A 112 -4.79 -1.41 -17.84
CA VAL A 112 -4.89 -1.94 -16.49
C VAL A 112 -6.12 -2.85 -16.39
N LYS A 113 -5.88 -4.15 -16.47
CA LYS A 113 -6.91 -5.21 -16.45
C LYS A 113 -6.40 -6.43 -15.68
N PRO A 114 -7.28 -7.11 -14.93
CA PRO A 114 -6.93 -8.33 -14.24
C PRO A 114 -6.63 -9.47 -15.23
N PRO A 115 -5.97 -10.57 -14.81
CA PRO A 115 -5.35 -10.70 -13.48
C PRO A 115 -4.03 -9.93 -13.39
N PHE A 116 -3.73 -9.40 -12.20
CA PHE A 116 -2.42 -8.81 -11.92
C PHE A 116 -1.43 -9.91 -11.53
N PRO A 117 -0.16 -9.81 -11.96
CA PRO A 117 0.87 -10.72 -11.52
C PRO A 117 1.02 -10.71 -9.99
N ARG A 118 1.38 -11.85 -9.41
CA ARG A 118 1.64 -12.02 -7.98
C ARG A 118 3.01 -12.66 -7.81
N ILE A 119 3.82 -12.14 -6.91
CA ILE A 119 5.16 -12.63 -6.60
C ILE A 119 5.36 -12.61 -5.08
N THR A 120 5.90 -13.67 -4.52
CA THR A 120 6.24 -13.68 -3.08
C THR A 120 7.39 -12.72 -2.80
N TYR A 121 7.45 -12.19 -1.57
CA TYR A 121 8.59 -11.37 -1.14
C TYR A 121 9.93 -12.13 -1.32
N LYS A 122 9.94 -13.45 -1.07
CA LYS A 122 11.13 -14.27 -1.29
C LYS A 122 11.59 -14.24 -2.73
N GLU A 123 10.69 -14.45 -3.69
CA GLU A 123 10.99 -14.41 -5.12
C GLU A 123 11.43 -13.01 -5.56
N ALA A 124 10.82 -11.95 -4.98
CA ALA A 124 11.21 -10.57 -5.22
C ALA A 124 12.65 -10.30 -4.78
N ILE A 125 13.01 -10.69 -3.56
CA ILE A 125 14.38 -10.58 -3.04
C ILE A 125 15.36 -11.39 -3.88
N ASP A 126 15.05 -12.63 -4.22
CA ASP A 126 15.94 -13.49 -5.01
C ASP A 126 16.20 -12.91 -6.41
N TRP A 127 15.22 -12.23 -6.98
CA TRP A 127 15.38 -11.51 -8.24
C TRP A 127 16.18 -10.21 -8.08
N LEU A 128 15.88 -9.41 -7.05
CA LEU A 128 16.55 -8.15 -6.78
C LEU A 128 18.03 -8.32 -6.42
N LYS A 129 18.42 -9.41 -5.76
CA LYS A 129 19.82 -9.74 -5.44
C LYS A 129 20.76 -9.75 -6.65
N GLN A 130 20.23 -9.99 -7.83
CA GLN A 130 21.03 -9.94 -9.06
C GLN A 130 21.50 -8.52 -9.37
N LYS A 131 20.79 -7.50 -8.90
CA LYS A 131 21.08 -6.09 -9.10
C LYS A 131 21.61 -5.40 -7.83
N ASN A 132 21.14 -5.84 -6.68
CA ASN A 132 21.57 -5.37 -5.36
C ASN A 132 21.96 -6.56 -4.45
N PRO A 133 23.21 -7.03 -4.48
CA PRO A 133 23.64 -8.20 -3.71
C PRO A 133 23.58 -8.05 -2.19
N SER A 134 23.38 -6.83 -1.67
CA SER A 134 23.26 -6.58 -0.23
C SER A 134 21.93 -6.97 0.35
N LEU A 135 20.89 -7.15 -0.49
CA LEU A 135 19.58 -7.57 -0.05
C LEU A 135 19.60 -9.00 0.50
N THR A 136 18.93 -9.18 1.62
CA THR A 136 18.74 -10.47 2.28
C THR A 136 17.29 -10.67 2.67
N TRP A 137 16.90 -11.85 3.09
CA TRP A 137 15.62 -12.08 3.72
C TRP A 137 15.44 -11.15 4.92
N GLY A 138 14.35 -10.42 4.97
CA GLY A 138 14.08 -9.42 6.01
C GLY A 138 14.59 -8.02 5.70
N SER A 139 15.23 -7.79 4.56
CA SER A 139 15.54 -6.43 4.11
C SER A 139 14.26 -5.67 3.77
N ASP A 140 14.12 -4.45 4.27
CA ASP A 140 13.07 -3.56 3.80
C ASP A 140 13.36 -3.15 2.35
N LEU A 141 12.32 -3.18 1.50
CA LEU A 141 12.44 -2.77 0.11
C LEU A 141 12.33 -1.25 0.03
N GLY A 142 13.45 -0.59 -0.22
CA GLY A 142 13.45 0.85 -0.43
C GLY A 142 12.89 1.24 -1.80
N TYR A 143 12.59 2.52 -1.97
CA TYR A 143 12.03 3.07 -3.22
C TYR A 143 12.79 2.64 -4.49
N GLU A 144 14.12 2.60 -4.46
CA GLU A 144 14.92 2.18 -5.62
C GLU A 144 14.78 0.68 -5.91
N ASP A 145 14.69 -0.16 -4.89
CA ASP A 145 14.47 -1.61 -5.05
C ASP A 145 13.08 -1.89 -5.62
N GLU A 146 12.06 -1.21 -5.12
CA GLU A 146 10.68 -1.31 -5.64
C GLU A 146 10.58 -0.86 -7.09
N LYS A 147 11.24 0.25 -7.45
CA LYS A 147 11.28 0.75 -8.81
C LYS A 147 11.92 -0.26 -9.77
N VAL A 148 13.06 -0.84 -9.36
CA VAL A 148 13.75 -1.87 -10.12
C VAL A 148 12.89 -3.13 -10.26
N LEU A 149 12.17 -3.54 -9.20
CA LEU A 149 11.24 -4.65 -9.24
C LEU A 149 10.05 -4.35 -10.17
N ALA A 150 9.53 -3.12 -10.12
CA ALA A 150 8.41 -2.69 -10.95
C ALA A 150 8.74 -2.67 -12.47
N GLU A 151 10.02 -2.53 -12.84
CA GLU A 151 10.45 -2.65 -14.24
C GLU A 151 10.25 -4.06 -14.83
N LYS A 152 10.16 -5.09 -13.97
CA LYS A 152 9.90 -6.48 -14.38
C LYS A 152 8.48 -6.66 -14.95
N PHE A 153 7.54 -5.81 -14.52
CA PHE A 153 6.14 -5.92 -14.87
C PHE A 153 5.66 -4.67 -15.61
N ASN A 154 4.82 -4.85 -16.64
CA ASN A 154 4.28 -3.75 -17.45
C ASN A 154 2.92 -3.23 -16.93
N LYS A 155 2.44 -3.75 -15.81
CA LYS A 155 1.16 -3.44 -15.20
C LYS A 155 1.25 -3.57 -13.68
N PRO A 156 0.23 -3.14 -12.91
CA PRO A 156 0.18 -3.37 -11.47
C PRO A 156 0.39 -4.85 -11.13
N PHE A 157 1.05 -5.13 -10.02
CA PHE A 157 1.33 -6.48 -9.53
C PHE A 157 1.38 -6.47 -8.00
N PHE A 158 1.34 -7.65 -7.40
CA PHE A 158 1.42 -7.80 -5.94
C PHE A 158 2.73 -8.45 -5.53
N VAL A 159 3.30 -7.93 -4.45
CA VAL A 159 4.31 -8.61 -3.64
C VAL A 159 3.62 -9.02 -2.35
N TYR A 160 3.72 -10.29 -1.95
CA TYR A 160 3.02 -10.82 -0.78
C TYR A 160 3.91 -11.76 0.02
N ASP A 161 3.43 -12.20 1.21
CA ASP A 161 4.17 -13.08 2.13
C ASP A 161 5.48 -12.46 2.61
N TYR A 162 5.36 -11.28 3.20
CA TYR A 162 6.49 -10.56 3.76
C TYR A 162 6.99 -11.18 5.07
N PRO A 163 8.27 -10.98 5.42
CA PRO A 163 8.76 -11.34 6.76
C PRO A 163 8.02 -10.57 7.84
N THR A 164 7.56 -11.26 8.88
CA THR A 164 6.86 -10.66 10.03
C THR A 164 7.66 -9.52 10.68
N ALA A 165 8.99 -9.65 10.69
CA ALA A 165 9.87 -8.67 11.33
C ALA A 165 9.85 -7.27 10.69
N ILE A 166 9.40 -7.14 9.44
CA ILE A 166 9.34 -5.86 8.71
C ILE A 166 7.91 -5.39 8.42
N LYS A 167 6.90 -6.09 8.90
CA LYS A 167 5.50 -5.69 8.78
C LYS A 167 4.92 -5.26 10.12
N ALA A 168 3.82 -4.55 10.09
CA ALA A 168 3.16 -4.02 11.26
C ALA A 168 2.65 -5.13 12.19
N PHE A 169 2.57 -4.84 13.47
CA PHE A 169 2.23 -5.82 14.53
C PHE A 169 0.84 -6.45 14.38
N TYR A 170 -0.06 -5.80 13.68
CA TYR A 170 -1.44 -6.25 13.46
C TYR A 170 -1.57 -7.26 12.29
N CYS A 171 -0.54 -7.43 11.48
CA CYS A 171 -0.58 -8.43 10.41
C CYS A 171 -0.56 -9.84 11.00
N LYS A 172 -1.57 -10.64 10.64
CA LYS A 172 -1.62 -12.05 10.99
C LYS A 172 -0.47 -12.83 10.35
N THR A 173 0.00 -13.87 11.00
CA THR A 173 1.02 -14.78 10.48
C THR A 173 0.41 -16.13 10.10
N TYR A 174 1.10 -16.87 9.23
CA TYR A 174 0.73 -18.26 8.98
C TYR A 174 1.03 -19.12 10.20
N THR A 175 0.14 -20.08 10.51
CA THR A 175 0.30 -20.96 11.68
C THR A 175 1.57 -21.80 11.58
N ASP A 176 1.85 -22.33 10.39
CA ASP A 176 3.01 -23.21 10.14
C ASP A 176 4.28 -22.42 9.78
N HIS A 177 4.15 -21.11 9.52
CA HIS A 177 5.23 -20.20 9.14
C HIS A 177 5.07 -18.84 9.85
N PRO A 178 5.30 -18.79 11.18
CA PRO A 178 5.11 -17.56 11.96
C PRO A 178 6.08 -16.43 11.59
N GLU A 179 7.14 -16.75 10.87
CA GLU A 179 8.08 -15.77 10.31
C GLU A 179 7.53 -15.03 9.07
N ILE A 180 6.37 -15.44 8.55
CA ILE A 180 5.71 -14.84 7.37
C ILE A 180 4.41 -14.18 7.77
N ALA A 181 4.28 -12.90 7.47
CA ALA A 181 3.06 -12.12 7.63
C ALA A 181 2.13 -12.31 6.43
N MET A 182 0.85 -12.49 6.71
CA MET A 182 -0.22 -12.49 5.71
C MET A 182 -0.50 -11.06 5.27
N SER A 183 0.39 -10.52 4.46
CA SER A 183 0.33 -9.15 3.93
C SER A 183 0.67 -9.10 2.46
N ALA A 184 0.12 -8.13 1.76
CA ALA A 184 0.39 -7.87 0.34
C ALA A 184 0.51 -6.37 0.09
N ASP A 185 1.45 -6.00 -0.76
CA ASP A 185 1.62 -4.65 -1.25
C ASP A 185 1.35 -4.63 -2.76
N MET A 186 0.52 -3.70 -3.22
CA MET A 186 0.31 -3.48 -4.65
C MET A 186 1.33 -2.48 -5.18
N MET A 187 2.10 -2.93 -6.16
CA MET A 187 3.12 -2.16 -6.85
C MET A 187 2.65 -1.69 -8.22
N VAL A 188 3.05 -0.49 -8.59
CA VAL A 188 2.74 0.08 -9.91
C VAL A 188 4.02 0.48 -10.63
N PRO A 189 4.18 0.18 -11.92
CA PRO A 189 5.36 0.57 -12.68
C PRO A 189 5.67 2.06 -12.56
N ARG A 190 6.94 2.41 -12.33
CA ARG A 190 7.50 3.76 -12.13
C ARG A 190 7.18 4.44 -10.80
N ILE A 191 6.22 3.94 -10.04
CA ILE A 191 5.80 4.56 -8.77
C ILE A 191 6.28 3.73 -7.58
N GLY A 192 6.24 2.39 -7.68
CA GLY A 192 6.46 1.48 -6.58
C GLY A 192 5.15 1.16 -5.85
N GLU A 193 5.23 0.95 -4.55
CA GLU A 193 4.07 0.66 -3.70
C GLU A 193 3.05 1.80 -3.70
N ILE A 194 1.78 1.46 -3.84
CA ILE A 194 0.64 2.39 -3.77
C ILE A 194 -0.45 1.94 -2.80
N SER A 195 -0.46 0.68 -2.41
CA SER A 195 -1.39 0.11 -1.44
C SER A 195 -0.70 -1.00 -0.66
N THR A 196 -1.06 -1.14 0.59
CA THR A 196 -0.66 -2.25 1.46
C THR A 196 -1.87 -2.73 2.23
N GLY A 197 -1.92 -4.03 2.49
CA GLY A 197 -2.95 -4.61 3.31
C GLY A 197 -2.50 -5.93 3.93
N GLY A 198 -3.30 -6.46 4.84
CA GLY A 198 -3.05 -7.72 5.51
C GLY A 198 -4.31 -8.36 6.05
N ALA A 199 -4.24 -9.68 6.34
CA ALA A 199 -5.31 -10.42 6.98
C ALA A 199 -5.10 -10.47 8.50
#